data_58c95001e9c3b31d88f0b42d3a0483c3
#
_entry.id   58c95001e9c3b31d88f0b42d3a0483c3
#
_cell.length_a   1.000
_cell.length_b   1.000
_cell.length_c   1.000
_cell.angle_alpha   90.00
_cell.angle_beta   90.00
_cell.angle_gamma   90.00
#
_symmetry.space_group_name_H-M   'P 1'
#
loop_
_entity.id
_entity.type
_entity.pdbx_description
1 polymer ?
#
loop_
_entity_poly.entity_id
_entity_poly.type
_entity_poly.pdbx_seq_one_letter_code
_entity_poly.pdbx_strand_id
1 'polypeptide(L)'
;MSLMMPRLRDLAALPLVAALSLTAACDIALSGAREEATETVTRSFPLSPGGTLDIATTNGRIEVVAGSGPNVEVKAIKVAKAATKEGAAELLKKLQIKEEITADLVKLRAERDGGQGPSLHGWGTSAEVRYFVTVPANTKVVLTTTNGEIEVTNLTASAQLETVNGRINARGLGGDVKASTTNGGIDIALASLTGDVNVETTNGGVTVRLPADAKALLLGRTTNGGLSVDGLQVEEVERSRRRLEAKLNGGGRRVEAETTNGGITFTRG
;
A
#
# COMPACT_ATOMS: atom_id res chain seq x y z
N MET A 1 -23.28 -64.39 24.07
CA MET A 1 -22.07 -64.24 23.22
C MET A 1 -22.15 -62.83 22.58
N SER A 2 -21.61 -61.91 23.30
CA SER A 2 -21.72 -60.44 23.01
C SER A 2 -20.51 -60.01 22.23
N LEU A 3 -20.69 -59.55 20.99
CA LEU A 3 -19.62 -58.94 20.20
C LEU A 3 -19.61 -57.43 20.45
N MET A 4 -18.56 -57.00 21.09
CA MET A 4 -18.23 -55.60 21.41
C MET A 4 -17.54 -55.00 20.20
N MET A 5 -18.17 -54.00 19.55
CA MET A 5 -17.51 -53.15 18.53
C MET A 5 -16.64 -52.10 19.17
N PRO A 6 -15.40 -51.85 18.71
CA PRO A 6 -14.59 -50.76 19.20
C PRO A 6 -15.00 -49.45 18.52
N ARG A 7 -15.07 -48.39 19.34
CA ARG A 7 -15.28 -47.01 18.96
C ARG A 7 -14.08 -46.51 18.17
N LEU A 8 -14.29 -45.90 16.99
CA LEU A 8 -13.30 -45.10 16.28
C LEU A 8 -13.05 -43.84 17.10
N ARG A 9 -11.80 -43.68 17.51
CA ARG A 9 -11.24 -42.47 18.14
C ARG A 9 -10.75 -41.53 17.03
N ASP A 10 -11.17 -40.30 17.18
CA ASP A 10 -10.58 -39.02 16.77
C ASP A 10 -9.41 -39.07 15.78
N LEU A 11 -9.71 -38.76 14.51
CA LEU A 11 -8.69 -38.26 13.57
C LEU A 11 -8.46 -36.80 13.87
N ALA A 12 -7.39 -36.50 14.60
CA ALA A 12 -6.82 -35.16 14.72
C ALA A 12 -6.37 -34.70 13.33
N ALA A 13 -6.96 -33.61 12.84
CA ALA A 13 -6.52 -32.96 11.63
C ALA A 13 -5.11 -32.40 11.86
N LEU A 14 -4.12 -32.95 11.20
CA LEU A 14 -2.80 -32.34 11.08
C LEU A 14 -2.92 -31.07 10.21
N PRO A 15 -2.32 -29.96 10.62
CA PRO A 15 -2.23 -28.80 9.75
C PRO A 15 -1.32 -29.15 8.56
N LEU A 16 -1.85 -28.97 7.36
CA LEU A 16 -1.11 -29.08 6.12
C LEU A 16 -0.07 -27.94 6.08
N VAL A 17 1.16 -28.27 6.41
CA VAL A 17 2.30 -27.37 6.23
C VAL A 17 2.52 -27.22 4.72
N ALA A 18 2.14 -26.07 4.16
CA ALA A 18 2.37 -25.76 2.77
C ALA A 18 3.87 -25.75 2.47
N ALA A 19 4.29 -26.61 1.56
CA ALA A 19 5.66 -26.75 1.13
C ALA A 19 6.17 -25.43 0.52
N LEU A 20 7.19 -24.86 1.15
CA LEU A 20 7.87 -23.62 0.76
C LEU A 20 8.79 -23.91 -0.41
N SER A 21 8.39 -23.54 -1.64
CA SER A 21 9.33 -23.55 -2.77
C SER A 21 10.14 -22.26 -2.75
N LEU A 22 11.39 -22.36 -2.30
CA LEU A 22 12.38 -21.29 -2.38
C LEU A 22 13.02 -21.34 -3.77
N THR A 23 12.57 -20.49 -4.70
CA THR A 23 13.30 -20.24 -5.93
C THR A 23 14.11 -18.96 -5.75
N ALA A 24 15.37 -19.10 -5.38
CA ALA A 24 16.33 -18.00 -5.44
C ALA A 24 16.93 -17.99 -6.86
N ALA A 25 16.49 -17.06 -7.69
CA ALA A 25 17.17 -16.74 -8.94
C ALA A 25 18.09 -15.55 -8.67
N CYS A 26 19.42 -15.76 -8.74
CA CYS A 26 20.41 -14.68 -8.71
C CYS A 26 20.72 -14.29 -10.15
N ASP A 27 20.09 -13.23 -10.68
CA ASP A 27 20.50 -12.57 -11.90
C ASP A 27 21.46 -11.43 -11.57
N ILE A 28 22.66 -11.48 -12.13
CA ILE A 28 23.69 -10.44 -11.98
C ILE A 28 23.72 -9.66 -13.29
N ALA A 29 23.14 -8.47 -13.29
CA ALA A 29 23.22 -7.53 -14.39
C ALA A 29 24.30 -6.48 -14.11
N LEU A 30 25.28 -6.38 -15.01
CA LEU A 30 26.34 -5.37 -15.01
C LEU A 30 25.87 -4.10 -15.69
N SER A 31 25.64 -3.02 -14.95
CA SER A 31 25.51 -1.70 -15.55
C SER A 31 26.11 -0.61 -14.65
N GLY A 32 27.21 -0.03 -15.13
CA GLY A 32 27.86 1.24 -14.76
C GLY A 32 28.02 1.57 -13.27
N ALA A 33 29.24 1.69 -12.78
CA ALA A 33 29.68 2.30 -11.52
C ALA A 33 29.13 1.78 -10.17
N ARG A 34 28.08 0.95 -10.12
CA ARG A 34 27.53 0.30 -8.92
C ARG A 34 27.09 -1.11 -9.25
N GLU A 35 27.57 -2.05 -8.48
CA GLU A 35 27.16 -3.45 -8.58
C GLU A 35 25.81 -3.64 -7.84
N GLU A 36 24.92 -4.41 -8.45
CA GLU A 36 23.58 -4.70 -7.94
C GLU A 36 23.46 -6.19 -7.60
N ALA A 37 22.89 -6.48 -6.44
CA ALA A 37 22.45 -7.82 -6.05
C ALA A 37 20.96 -7.80 -5.78
N THR A 38 20.23 -8.80 -6.29
CA THR A 38 18.78 -8.91 -6.20
C THR A 38 18.38 -10.29 -5.70
N GLU A 39 17.35 -10.33 -4.85
CA GLU A 39 16.71 -11.56 -4.38
C GLU A 39 15.20 -11.41 -4.46
N THR A 40 14.53 -12.39 -5.05
CA THR A 40 13.07 -12.44 -5.10
C THR A 40 12.55 -13.45 -4.08
N VAL A 41 11.65 -13.00 -3.22
CA VAL A 41 10.98 -13.81 -2.21
C VAL A 41 9.50 -13.87 -2.56
N THR A 42 8.95 -15.07 -2.74
CA THR A 42 7.52 -15.28 -2.98
C THR A 42 6.90 -16.01 -1.80
N ARG A 43 5.76 -15.54 -1.33
CA ARG A 43 4.99 -16.09 -0.21
C ARG A 43 3.51 -16.10 -0.51
N SER A 44 2.79 -17.04 0.06
CA SER A 44 1.33 -17.08 0.04
C SER A 44 0.83 -17.30 1.46
N PHE A 45 -0.07 -16.45 1.92
CA PHE A 45 -0.61 -16.49 3.27
C PHE A 45 -2.12 -16.58 3.22
N PRO A 46 -2.76 -17.51 3.98
CA PRO A 46 -4.19 -17.46 4.16
C PRO A 46 -4.57 -16.22 4.98
N LEU A 47 -5.65 -15.57 4.59
CA LEU A 47 -6.19 -14.41 5.32
C LEU A 47 -7.70 -14.54 5.43
N SER A 48 -8.22 -14.40 6.63
CA SER A 48 -9.67 -14.38 6.86
C SER A 48 -10.35 -13.26 6.06
N PRO A 49 -11.59 -13.45 5.59
CA PRO A 49 -12.34 -12.39 4.92
C PRO A 49 -12.43 -11.10 5.78
N GLY A 50 -12.03 -9.97 5.22
CA GLY A 50 -11.98 -8.70 5.95
C GLY A 50 -10.75 -8.52 6.85
N GLY A 51 -9.80 -9.44 6.79
CA GLY A 51 -8.52 -9.32 7.47
C GLY A 51 -7.65 -8.17 6.94
N THR A 52 -6.50 -7.98 7.55
CA THR A 52 -5.62 -6.83 7.31
C THR A 52 -4.28 -7.25 6.72
N LEU A 53 -3.86 -6.59 5.64
CA LEU A 53 -2.50 -6.59 5.15
C LEU A 53 -1.80 -5.33 5.64
N ASP A 54 -0.71 -5.46 6.38
CA ASP A 54 0.10 -4.36 6.91
C ASP A 54 1.55 -4.47 6.41
N ILE A 55 1.95 -3.56 5.51
CA ILE A 55 3.30 -3.53 4.94
C ILE A 55 4.00 -2.23 5.28
N ALA A 56 5.24 -2.32 5.80
CA ALA A 56 6.10 -1.16 5.92
C ALA A 56 7.50 -1.44 5.37
N THR A 57 8.03 -0.44 4.67
CA THR A 57 9.41 -0.41 4.17
C THR A 57 9.97 1.00 4.28
N THR A 58 11.29 1.12 4.36
CA THR A 58 11.94 2.44 4.28
C THR A 58 12.11 2.87 2.84
N ASN A 59 12.58 1.97 1.97
CA ASN A 59 12.82 2.24 0.56
C ASN A 59 12.18 1.16 -0.28
N GLY A 60 11.41 1.58 -1.28
CA GLY A 60 10.82 0.71 -2.28
C GLY A 60 9.33 0.97 -2.50
N ARG A 61 8.86 0.57 -3.67
CA ARG A 61 7.47 0.65 -4.09
C ARG A 61 6.64 -0.44 -3.42
N ILE A 62 5.41 -0.11 -3.09
CA ILE A 62 4.40 -1.06 -2.64
C ILE A 62 3.24 -1.02 -3.63
N GLU A 63 2.96 -2.15 -4.27
CA GLU A 63 1.86 -2.33 -5.20
C GLU A 63 0.92 -3.41 -4.68
N VAL A 64 -0.35 -3.08 -4.49
CA VAL A 64 -1.38 -4.00 -4.02
C VAL A 64 -2.55 -4.01 -5.01
N VAL A 65 -2.89 -5.19 -5.49
CA VAL A 65 -3.99 -5.40 -6.44
C VAL A 65 -4.98 -6.40 -5.87
N ALA A 66 -6.26 -6.12 -5.99
CA ALA A 66 -7.28 -7.10 -5.65
C ALA A 66 -7.29 -8.24 -6.67
N GLY A 67 -7.28 -9.47 -6.16
CA GLY A 67 -7.43 -10.70 -6.92
C GLY A 67 -8.68 -11.49 -6.52
N SER A 68 -8.91 -12.59 -7.21
CA SER A 68 -10.05 -13.48 -6.96
C SER A 68 -9.78 -14.60 -5.95
N GLY A 69 -8.52 -14.79 -5.56
CA GLY A 69 -8.13 -15.85 -4.62
C GLY A 69 -8.40 -15.50 -3.16
N PRO A 70 -8.45 -16.49 -2.26
CA PRO A 70 -8.65 -16.27 -0.83
C PRO A 70 -7.37 -15.90 -0.08
N ASN A 71 -6.21 -16.03 -0.71
CA ASN A 71 -4.91 -15.82 -0.08
C ASN A 71 -4.32 -14.45 -0.43
N VAL A 72 -3.44 -13.99 0.44
CA VAL A 72 -2.50 -12.90 0.17
C VAL A 72 -1.28 -13.50 -0.51
N GLU A 73 -1.04 -13.13 -1.75
CA GLU A 73 0.14 -13.53 -2.51
C GLU A 73 1.13 -12.39 -2.56
N VAL A 74 2.33 -12.62 -2.06
CA VAL A 74 3.38 -11.60 -1.93
C VAL A 74 4.57 -11.99 -2.80
N LYS A 75 4.97 -11.09 -3.68
CA LYS A 75 6.28 -11.12 -4.36
C LYS A 75 7.07 -9.91 -3.89
N ALA A 76 8.08 -10.14 -3.08
CA ALA A 76 9.00 -9.12 -2.60
C ALA A 76 10.34 -9.23 -3.34
N ILE A 77 10.81 -8.13 -3.92
CA ILE A 77 12.09 -8.03 -4.61
C ILE A 77 13.00 -7.17 -3.74
N LYS A 78 14.00 -7.80 -3.15
CA LYS A 78 15.08 -7.13 -2.42
C LYS A 78 16.15 -6.73 -3.41
N VAL A 79 16.59 -5.49 -3.37
CA VAL A 79 17.64 -4.95 -4.23
C VAL A 79 18.68 -4.25 -3.35
N ALA A 80 19.92 -4.60 -3.53
CA ALA A 80 21.05 -3.95 -2.86
C ALA A 80 22.08 -3.49 -3.88
N LYS A 81 22.58 -2.26 -3.74
CA LYS A 81 23.61 -1.67 -4.61
C LYS A 81 24.80 -1.23 -3.77
N ALA A 82 26.00 -1.57 -4.23
CA ALA A 82 27.25 -1.18 -3.59
C ALA A 82 28.35 -0.94 -4.64
N ALA A 83 29.52 -0.49 -4.19
CA ALA A 83 30.68 -0.28 -5.06
C ALA A 83 31.27 -1.58 -5.62
N THR A 84 31.04 -2.73 -4.93
CA THR A 84 31.52 -4.05 -5.35
C THR A 84 30.39 -5.08 -5.27
N LYS A 85 30.55 -6.20 -6.01
CA LYS A 85 29.59 -7.33 -5.99
C LYS A 85 29.49 -7.95 -4.59
N GLU A 86 30.61 -8.13 -3.93
CA GLU A 86 30.68 -8.67 -2.57
C GLU A 86 29.95 -7.75 -1.59
N GLY A 87 30.16 -6.44 -1.70
CA GLY A 87 29.46 -5.43 -0.88
C GLY A 87 27.95 -5.40 -1.13
N ALA A 88 27.50 -5.55 -2.38
CA ALA A 88 26.07 -5.65 -2.72
C ALA A 88 25.46 -6.94 -2.15
N ALA A 89 26.16 -8.08 -2.28
CA ALA A 89 25.70 -9.37 -1.74
C ALA A 89 25.65 -9.36 -0.20
N GLU A 90 26.61 -8.76 0.49
CA GLU A 90 26.59 -8.60 1.94
C GLU A 90 25.45 -7.69 2.42
N LEU A 91 25.21 -6.58 1.70
CA LEU A 91 24.13 -5.67 1.99
C LEU A 91 22.78 -6.35 1.82
N LEU A 92 22.63 -7.16 0.76
CA LEU A 92 21.42 -7.94 0.48
C LEU A 92 21.10 -8.94 1.60
N LYS A 93 22.11 -9.63 2.15
CA LYS A 93 21.94 -10.55 3.27
C LYS A 93 21.43 -9.85 4.54
N LYS A 94 21.82 -8.59 4.76
CA LYS A 94 21.36 -7.77 5.89
C LYS A 94 19.94 -7.24 5.74
N LEU A 95 19.37 -7.28 4.53
CA LEU A 95 18.03 -6.84 4.27
C LEU A 95 17.05 -7.98 4.52
N GLN A 96 16.28 -7.89 5.61
CA GLN A 96 15.36 -8.93 6.04
C GLN A 96 13.92 -8.47 5.96
N ILE A 97 13.01 -9.39 5.70
CA ILE A 97 11.57 -9.18 5.77
C ILE A 97 11.08 -9.94 6.99
N LYS A 98 10.68 -9.21 8.03
CA LYS A 98 10.03 -9.79 9.20
C LYS A 98 8.56 -9.99 8.91
N GLU A 99 8.07 -11.17 9.25
CA GLU A 99 6.72 -11.62 9.00
C GLU A 99 6.01 -11.90 10.34
N GLU A 100 4.85 -11.30 10.56
CA GLU A 100 3.94 -11.59 11.66
C GLU A 100 2.60 -11.98 11.06
N ILE A 101 2.23 -13.27 11.18
CA ILE A 101 1.09 -13.83 10.47
C ILE A 101 0.12 -14.42 11.49
N THR A 102 -1.12 -13.97 11.42
CA THR A 102 -2.27 -14.55 12.14
C THR A 102 -3.41 -14.83 11.16
N ALA A 103 -4.52 -15.37 11.62
CA ALA A 103 -5.69 -15.60 10.77
C ALA A 103 -6.23 -14.29 10.14
N ASP A 104 -6.14 -13.17 10.87
CA ASP A 104 -6.73 -11.89 10.47
C ASP A 104 -5.70 -10.82 10.09
N LEU A 105 -4.40 -11.15 10.15
CA LEU A 105 -3.32 -10.21 9.91
C LEU A 105 -2.16 -10.86 9.16
N VAL A 106 -1.76 -10.22 8.05
CA VAL A 106 -0.49 -10.44 7.40
C VAL A 106 0.32 -9.15 7.52
N LYS A 107 1.37 -9.17 8.35
CA LYS A 107 2.21 -7.99 8.58
C LYS A 107 3.63 -8.26 8.14
N LEU A 108 4.15 -7.39 7.27
CA LEU A 108 5.46 -7.49 6.66
C LEU A 108 6.25 -6.22 6.94
N ARG A 109 7.46 -6.36 7.47
CA ARG A 109 8.38 -5.25 7.76
C ARG A 109 9.72 -5.50 7.11
N ALA A 110 10.10 -4.64 6.16
CA ALA A 110 11.46 -4.65 5.63
C ALA A 110 12.39 -3.95 6.60
N GLU A 111 13.33 -4.70 7.17
CA GLU A 111 14.30 -4.20 8.13
C GLU A 111 15.72 -4.52 7.70
N ARG A 112 16.66 -3.71 8.15
CA ARG A 112 18.09 -3.96 7.94
C ARG A 112 18.72 -4.38 9.25
N ASP A 113 19.35 -5.56 9.28
CA ASP A 113 20.15 -6.00 10.42
C ASP A 113 21.30 -5.03 10.67
N GLY A 114 21.44 -4.59 11.93
CA GLY A 114 22.46 -3.64 12.36
C GLY A 114 21.93 -2.27 12.79
N GLY A 115 20.60 -2.11 12.88
CA GLY A 115 19.92 -0.92 13.41
C GLY A 115 19.97 0.30 12.48
N GLN A 116 19.12 1.29 12.76
CA GLN A 116 19.16 2.63 12.18
C GLN A 116 20.25 3.48 12.86
N GLY A 117 21.50 3.04 12.82
CA GLY A 117 22.61 3.92 13.18
C GLY A 117 22.95 4.83 12.01
N PRO A 118 23.57 6.02 12.23
CA PRO A 118 24.25 6.74 11.18
C PRO A 118 25.37 5.82 10.69
N SER A 119 25.01 4.96 9.72
CA SER A 119 25.97 4.04 9.18
C SER A 119 27.06 4.84 8.49
N LEU A 120 28.29 4.43 8.71
CA LEU A 120 29.40 4.68 7.82
C LEU A 120 29.05 4.10 6.42
N HIS A 121 28.03 4.70 5.78
CA HIS A 121 27.68 4.38 4.41
C HIS A 121 28.77 5.02 3.56
N GLY A 122 29.63 4.20 3.06
CA GLY A 122 30.43 4.59 1.91
C GLY A 122 29.49 5.18 0.89
N TRP A 123 29.81 6.35 0.37
CA TRP A 123 29.07 7.01 -0.67
C TRP A 123 28.73 6.01 -1.76
N GLY A 124 27.42 5.77 -1.98
CA GLY A 124 26.97 4.95 -3.07
C GLY A 124 26.33 3.60 -2.75
N THR A 125 26.03 3.30 -1.49
CA THR A 125 25.24 2.08 -1.15
C THR A 125 23.75 2.41 -1.02
N SER A 126 22.87 1.54 -1.54
CA SER A 126 21.42 1.61 -1.33
C SER A 126 20.82 0.22 -1.18
N ALA A 127 19.75 0.12 -0.41
CA ALA A 127 18.95 -1.09 -0.27
C ALA A 127 17.47 -0.74 -0.29
N GLU A 128 16.68 -1.52 -1.04
CA GLU A 128 15.24 -1.34 -1.16
C GLU A 128 14.52 -2.69 -1.20
N VAL A 129 13.25 -2.71 -0.80
CA VAL A 129 12.35 -3.85 -0.98
C VAL A 129 11.10 -3.37 -1.73
N ARG A 130 10.88 -3.94 -2.92
CA ARG A 130 9.68 -3.68 -3.73
C ARG A 130 8.68 -4.79 -3.47
N TYR A 131 7.46 -4.42 -3.11
CA TYR A 131 6.37 -5.36 -2.86
C TYR A 131 5.35 -5.33 -3.99
N PHE A 132 5.03 -6.50 -4.52
CA PHE A 132 3.93 -6.74 -5.45
C PHE A 132 3.01 -7.76 -4.79
N VAL A 133 1.81 -7.33 -4.45
CA VAL A 133 0.91 -8.13 -3.60
C VAL A 133 -0.46 -8.24 -4.23
N THR A 134 -0.98 -9.47 -4.30
CA THR A 134 -2.35 -9.74 -4.66
C THR A 134 -3.12 -10.13 -3.40
N VAL A 135 -4.28 -9.51 -3.18
CA VAL A 135 -5.11 -9.74 -1.98
C VAL A 135 -6.57 -9.98 -2.35
N PRO A 136 -7.38 -10.63 -1.50
CA PRO A 136 -8.83 -10.62 -1.64
C PRO A 136 -9.37 -9.17 -1.65
N ALA A 137 -10.38 -8.86 -2.48
CA ALA A 137 -10.88 -7.49 -2.68
C ALA A 137 -11.37 -6.80 -1.38
N ASN A 138 -11.82 -7.57 -0.39
CA ASN A 138 -12.29 -7.08 0.91
C ASN A 138 -11.19 -7.01 1.98
N THR A 139 -9.93 -7.11 1.61
CA THR A 139 -8.79 -6.96 2.52
C THR A 139 -8.58 -5.50 2.91
N LYS A 140 -8.48 -5.22 4.20
CA LYS A 140 -8.02 -3.92 4.72
C LYS A 140 -6.53 -3.79 4.49
N VAL A 141 -6.06 -2.63 4.02
CA VAL A 141 -4.63 -2.41 3.79
C VAL A 141 -4.10 -1.25 4.61
N VAL A 142 -2.92 -1.45 5.19
CA VAL A 142 -2.11 -0.42 5.86
C VAL A 142 -0.72 -0.46 5.22
N LEU A 143 -0.41 0.52 4.40
CA LEU A 143 0.81 0.55 3.60
C LEU A 143 1.63 1.78 3.96
N THR A 144 2.87 1.57 4.38
CA THR A 144 3.78 2.65 4.79
C THR A 144 5.12 2.51 4.09
N THR A 145 5.60 3.58 3.49
CA THR A 145 6.97 3.66 2.97
C THR A 145 7.56 5.03 3.27
N THR A 146 8.88 5.14 3.39
CA THR A 146 9.53 6.46 3.49
C THR A 146 9.88 6.99 2.10
N ASN A 147 10.49 6.16 1.27
CA ASN A 147 10.93 6.54 -0.07
C ASN A 147 10.41 5.51 -1.07
N GLY A 148 9.22 5.77 -1.61
CA GLY A 148 8.60 4.89 -2.58
C GLY A 148 7.19 5.31 -2.94
N GLU A 149 6.75 4.82 -4.08
CA GLU A 149 5.38 4.95 -4.55
C GLU A 149 4.51 3.88 -3.91
N ILE A 150 3.27 4.25 -3.58
CA ILE A 150 2.22 3.30 -3.18
C ILE A 150 1.17 3.27 -4.27
N GLU A 151 0.91 2.08 -4.78
CA GLU A 151 -0.15 1.83 -5.75
C GLU A 151 -1.14 0.79 -5.22
N VAL A 152 -2.44 1.10 -5.29
CA VAL A 152 -3.52 0.23 -4.82
C VAL A 152 -4.62 0.16 -5.87
N THR A 153 -5.10 -1.05 -6.18
CA THR A 153 -6.10 -1.21 -7.22
C THR A 153 -7.23 -2.16 -6.79
N ASN A 154 -8.48 -1.72 -6.98
CA ASN A 154 -9.72 -2.49 -6.86
C ASN A 154 -10.02 -3.06 -5.47
N LEU A 155 -9.80 -2.30 -4.39
CA LEU A 155 -10.15 -2.71 -3.03
C LEU A 155 -11.52 -2.17 -2.59
N THR A 156 -12.32 -3.01 -1.96
CA THR A 156 -13.63 -2.63 -1.40
C THR A 156 -13.60 -2.32 0.09
N ALA A 157 -12.55 -2.72 0.80
CA ALA A 157 -12.33 -2.43 2.22
C ALA A 157 -11.52 -1.14 2.42
N SER A 158 -11.21 -0.81 3.67
CA SER A 158 -10.48 0.40 4.03
C SER A 158 -9.01 0.35 3.59
N ALA A 159 -8.49 1.51 3.19
CA ALA A 159 -7.10 1.69 2.79
C ALA A 159 -6.45 2.85 3.56
N GLN A 160 -5.38 2.55 4.29
CA GLN A 160 -4.51 3.56 4.90
C GLN A 160 -3.14 3.53 4.20
N LEU A 161 -2.79 4.63 3.55
CA LEU A 161 -1.64 4.74 2.65
C LEU A 161 -0.76 5.91 3.11
N GLU A 162 0.49 5.65 3.42
CA GLU A 162 1.40 6.66 3.95
C GLU A 162 2.78 6.57 3.29
N THR A 163 3.26 7.68 2.77
CA THR A 163 4.65 7.80 2.30
C THR A 163 5.22 9.16 2.71
N VAL A 164 6.53 9.29 2.77
CA VAL A 164 7.18 10.59 2.98
C VAL A 164 7.59 11.17 1.63
N ASN A 165 8.29 10.39 0.83
CA ASN A 165 8.80 10.80 -0.48
C ASN A 165 8.31 9.83 -1.55
N GLY A 166 7.14 10.12 -2.10
CA GLY A 166 6.55 9.28 -3.13
C GLY A 166 5.14 9.71 -3.50
N ARG A 167 4.68 9.20 -4.62
CA ARG A 167 3.30 9.36 -5.07
C ARG A 167 2.43 8.28 -4.44
N ILE A 168 1.18 8.60 -4.16
CA ILE A 168 0.13 7.64 -3.85
C ILE A 168 -0.86 7.62 -5.01
N ASN A 169 -1.07 6.44 -5.57
CA ASN A 169 -1.99 6.20 -6.68
C ASN A 169 -2.94 5.06 -6.30
N ALA A 170 -4.20 5.36 -6.08
CA ALA A 170 -5.16 4.36 -5.65
C ALA A 170 -6.44 4.43 -6.50
N ARG A 171 -6.81 3.31 -7.11
CA ARG A 171 -7.91 3.24 -8.07
C ARG A 171 -8.88 2.12 -7.76
N GLY A 172 -10.16 2.35 -8.06
CA GLY A 172 -11.20 1.35 -7.86
C GLY A 172 -11.48 1.06 -6.38
N LEU A 173 -11.33 2.08 -5.51
CA LEU A 173 -11.56 1.93 -4.08
C LEU A 173 -13.04 2.09 -3.72
N GLY A 174 -13.46 1.40 -2.64
CA GLY A 174 -14.86 1.44 -2.18
C GLY A 174 -15.06 1.79 -0.71
N GLY A 175 -14.10 1.46 0.18
CA GLY A 175 -14.19 1.69 1.62
C GLY A 175 -13.67 3.05 2.09
N ASP A 176 -13.39 3.15 3.39
CA ASP A 176 -12.72 4.33 3.95
C ASP A 176 -11.30 4.45 3.38
N VAL A 177 -10.90 5.67 3.00
CA VAL A 177 -9.57 5.94 2.46
C VAL A 177 -8.88 7.02 3.27
N LYS A 178 -7.70 6.70 3.79
CA LYS A 178 -6.78 7.68 4.36
C LYS A 178 -5.47 7.62 3.61
N ALA A 179 -5.08 8.72 2.95
CA ALA A 179 -3.85 8.79 2.19
C ALA A 179 -3.04 10.03 2.56
N SER A 180 -1.77 9.86 2.90
CA SER A 180 -0.91 10.98 3.26
C SER A 180 0.50 10.86 2.68
N THR A 181 1.05 12.00 2.24
CA THR A 181 2.45 12.11 1.82
C THR A 181 3.03 13.48 2.19
N THR A 182 4.33 13.55 2.39
CA THR A 182 4.99 14.85 2.56
C THR A 182 5.41 15.44 1.21
N ASN A 183 6.05 14.63 0.37
CA ASN A 183 6.57 15.05 -0.93
C ASN A 183 6.09 14.12 -2.03
N GLY A 184 4.98 14.49 -2.64
CA GLY A 184 4.39 13.74 -3.74
C GLY A 184 2.94 14.13 -4.00
N GLY A 185 2.43 13.76 -5.17
CA GLY A 185 1.02 13.90 -5.49
C GLY A 185 0.22 12.70 -5.01
N ILE A 186 -1.07 12.91 -4.77
CA ILE A 186 -2.02 11.85 -4.43
C ILE A 186 -3.13 11.83 -5.46
N ASP A 187 -3.36 10.67 -6.05
CA ASP A 187 -4.40 10.42 -7.04
C ASP A 187 -5.30 9.27 -6.54
N ILE A 188 -6.53 9.59 -6.16
CA ILE A 188 -7.51 8.62 -5.68
C ILE A 188 -8.67 8.55 -6.67
N ALA A 189 -9.00 7.35 -7.14
CA ALA A 189 -10.19 7.11 -7.95
C ALA A 189 -11.10 6.09 -7.25
N LEU A 190 -12.30 6.51 -6.89
CA LEU A 190 -13.27 5.69 -6.19
C LEU A 190 -14.19 4.98 -7.19
N ALA A 191 -14.40 3.69 -7.01
CA ALA A 191 -15.43 2.93 -7.71
C ALA A 191 -16.80 3.12 -7.07
N SER A 192 -16.83 3.31 -5.75
CA SER A 192 -18.02 3.64 -4.96
C SER A 192 -17.61 4.46 -3.75
N LEU A 193 -18.53 5.25 -3.19
CA LEU A 193 -18.30 6.04 -1.99
C LEU A 193 -19.11 5.46 -0.83
N THR A 194 -18.57 4.40 -0.20
CA THR A 194 -19.23 3.77 0.96
C THR A 194 -18.64 4.20 2.30
N GLY A 195 -17.42 4.73 2.30
CA GLY A 195 -16.69 5.26 3.46
C GLY A 195 -16.29 6.72 3.29
N ASP A 196 -15.63 7.25 4.31
CA ASP A 196 -15.08 8.61 4.28
C ASP A 196 -13.68 8.61 3.63
N VAL A 197 -13.33 9.72 2.99
CA VAL A 197 -12.06 9.89 2.28
C VAL A 197 -11.30 11.07 2.88
N ASN A 198 -10.09 10.83 3.36
CA ASN A 198 -9.19 11.86 3.90
C ASN A 198 -7.85 11.78 3.17
N VAL A 199 -7.47 12.85 2.49
CA VAL A 199 -6.26 12.92 1.68
C VAL A 199 -5.44 14.15 2.04
N GLU A 200 -4.18 13.95 2.39
CA GLU A 200 -3.31 15.02 2.84
C GLU A 200 -1.92 14.96 2.17
N THR A 201 -1.43 16.10 1.69
CA THR A 201 -0.04 16.24 1.24
C THR A 201 0.54 17.58 1.65
N THR A 202 1.86 17.65 1.85
CA THR A 202 2.52 18.95 2.07
C THR A 202 2.96 19.56 0.75
N ASN A 203 3.63 18.78 -0.10
CA ASN A 203 4.18 19.26 -1.37
C ASN A 203 3.72 18.36 -2.51
N GLY A 204 2.58 18.72 -3.11
CA GLY A 204 2.02 18.00 -4.24
C GLY A 204 0.56 18.36 -4.50
N GLY A 205 0.07 17.96 -5.66
CA GLY A 205 -1.34 18.06 -5.99
C GLY A 205 -2.14 16.87 -5.48
N VAL A 206 -3.41 17.10 -5.21
CA VAL A 206 -4.38 16.05 -4.86
C VAL A 206 -5.45 16.00 -5.94
N THR A 207 -5.72 14.81 -6.44
CA THR A 207 -6.85 14.55 -7.34
C THR A 207 -7.73 13.46 -6.73
N VAL A 208 -9.02 13.76 -6.58
CA VAL A 208 -10.01 12.78 -6.13
C VAL A 208 -11.08 12.63 -7.21
N ARG A 209 -11.13 11.42 -7.79
CA ARG A 209 -12.15 11.04 -8.78
C ARG A 209 -13.30 10.33 -8.10
N LEU A 210 -14.50 10.83 -8.30
CA LEU A 210 -15.74 10.35 -7.69
C LEU A 210 -16.67 9.76 -8.74
N PRO A 211 -17.39 8.68 -8.44
CA PRO A 211 -18.47 8.23 -9.29
C PRO A 211 -19.58 9.27 -9.39
N ALA A 212 -20.27 9.31 -10.53
CA ALA A 212 -21.27 10.35 -10.83
C ALA A 212 -22.47 10.36 -9.86
N ASP A 213 -22.80 9.22 -9.28
CA ASP A 213 -23.89 8.99 -8.34
C ASP A 213 -23.47 9.14 -6.86
N ALA A 214 -22.21 9.44 -6.61
CA ALA A 214 -21.70 9.62 -5.25
C ALA A 214 -22.46 10.76 -4.54
N LYS A 215 -22.82 10.54 -3.29
CA LYS A 215 -23.34 11.56 -2.38
C LYS A 215 -22.25 11.94 -1.40
N ALA A 216 -21.74 13.17 -1.53
CA ALA A 216 -20.58 13.61 -0.77
C ALA A 216 -20.69 15.05 -0.27
N LEU A 217 -20.04 15.28 0.89
CA LEU A 217 -19.62 16.60 1.33
C LEU A 217 -18.14 16.75 0.95
N LEU A 218 -17.85 17.56 -0.06
CA LEU A 218 -16.49 17.84 -0.55
C LEU A 218 -15.89 18.97 0.26
N LEU A 219 -14.74 18.72 0.85
CA LEU A 219 -13.97 19.68 1.62
C LEU A 219 -12.56 19.78 1.02
N GLY A 220 -12.21 20.93 0.49
CA GLY A 220 -10.87 21.20 -0.06
C GLY A 220 -10.19 22.32 0.69
N ARG A 221 -8.94 22.14 1.06
CA ARG A 221 -8.14 23.19 1.71
C ARG A 221 -6.71 23.22 1.16
N THR A 222 -6.28 24.38 0.67
CA THR A 222 -4.90 24.59 0.24
C THR A 222 -4.33 25.87 0.81
N THR A 223 -3.03 25.90 1.09
CA THR A 223 -2.34 27.13 1.50
C THR A 223 -1.79 27.87 0.28
N ASN A 224 -1.11 27.16 -0.61
CA ASN A 224 -0.50 27.71 -1.82
C ASN A 224 -0.90 26.85 -3.02
N GLY A 225 -2.04 27.18 -3.64
CA GLY A 225 -2.55 26.44 -4.80
C GLY A 225 -3.94 26.88 -5.20
N GLY A 226 -4.55 26.10 -6.08
CA GLY A 226 -5.92 26.29 -6.56
C GLY A 226 -6.82 25.13 -6.16
N LEU A 227 -8.13 25.38 -6.17
CA LEU A 227 -9.16 24.40 -5.92
C LEU A 227 -10.06 24.31 -7.15
N SER A 228 -10.25 23.13 -7.71
CA SER A 228 -11.17 22.89 -8.84
C SER A 228 -12.15 21.76 -8.57
N VAL A 229 -13.31 21.88 -9.21
CA VAL A 229 -14.33 20.85 -9.28
C VAL A 229 -14.70 20.70 -10.76
N ASP A 230 -14.35 19.55 -11.33
CA ASP A 230 -14.45 19.34 -12.76
C ASP A 230 -15.42 18.20 -13.10
N GLY A 231 -16.41 18.46 -13.94
CA GLY A 231 -17.37 17.45 -14.40
C GLY A 231 -18.35 16.92 -13.33
N LEU A 232 -18.39 17.54 -12.15
CA LEU A 232 -19.32 17.24 -11.07
C LEU A 232 -20.34 18.39 -10.92
N GLN A 233 -21.60 18.05 -10.73
CA GLN A 233 -22.63 19.04 -10.38
C GLN A 233 -22.73 19.15 -8.87
N VAL A 234 -22.25 20.26 -8.32
CA VAL A 234 -22.21 20.49 -6.88
C VAL A 234 -22.97 21.74 -6.49
N GLU A 235 -23.55 21.73 -5.30
CA GLU A 235 -24.05 22.92 -4.61
C GLU A 235 -22.89 23.46 -3.75
N GLU A 236 -22.34 24.61 -4.13
CA GLU A 236 -21.28 25.27 -3.38
C GLU A 236 -21.87 25.90 -2.10
N VAL A 237 -21.33 25.54 -0.94
CA VAL A 237 -21.70 26.11 0.37
C VAL A 237 -20.73 27.25 0.72
N GLU A 238 -19.43 27.04 0.49
CA GLU A 238 -18.39 28.03 0.68
C GLU A 238 -17.30 27.85 -0.40
N ARG A 239 -16.90 28.95 -1.05
CA ARG A 239 -15.79 28.96 -1.98
C ARG A 239 -14.90 30.17 -1.79
N SER A 240 -13.63 29.93 -1.57
CA SER A 240 -12.59 30.93 -1.57
C SER A 240 -11.37 30.42 -2.36
N ARG A 241 -10.31 31.23 -2.48
CA ARG A 241 -9.06 30.78 -3.11
C ARG A 241 -8.44 29.57 -2.44
N ARG A 242 -8.67 29.38 -1.13
CA ARG A 242 -7.97 28.39 -0.28
C ARG A 242 -8.88 27.38 0.38
N ARG A 243 -10.19 27.54 0.23
CA ARG A 243 -11.20 26.67 0.85
C ARG A 243 -12.35 26.44 -0.10
N LEU A 244 -12.77 25.22 -0.17
CA LEU A 244 -13.96 24.76 -0.86
C LEU A 244 -14.77 23.89 0.09
N GLU A 245 -16.06 24.18 0.20
CA GLU A 245 -17.07 23.30 0.77
C GLU A 245 -18.22 23.20 -0.22
N ALA A 246 -18.52 22.00 -0.67
CA ALA A 246 -19.56 21.76 -1.68
C ALA A 246 -20.27 20.44 -1.45
N LYS A 247 -21.56 20.40 -1.73
CA LYS A 247 -22.36 19.18 -1.66
C LYS A 247 -22.54 18.59 -3.05
N LEU A 248 -22.15 17.35 -3.21
CA LEU A 248 -22.39 16.54 -4.40
C LEU A 248 -23.64 15.69 -4.18
N ASN A 249 -24.63 15.81 -5.08
CA ASN A 249 -25.91 15.09 -5.04
C ASN A 249 -26.62 15.18 -3.67
N GLY A 250 -26.67 16.40 -3.09
CA GLY A 250 -27.33 16.67 -1.81
C GLY A 250 -26.49 16.41 -0.57
N GLY A 251 -25.21 16.04 -0.73
CA GLY A 251 -24.32 15.72 0.37
C GLY A 251 -24.39 14.27 0.84
N GLY A 252 -23.45 13.87 1.70
CA GLY A 252 -23.32 12.48 2.19
C GLY A 252 -22.01 12.25 2.89
N ARG A 253 -21.24 11.24 2.46
CA ARG A 253 -19.93 10.90 3.00
C ARG A 253 -18.95 12.07 2.87
N ARG A 254 -18.07 12.18 3.84
CA ARG A 254 -17.03 13.23 3.85
C ARG A 254 -15.89 12.85 2.92
N VAL A 255 -15.57 13.77 2.01
CA VAL A 255 -14.39 13.69 1.15
C VAL A 255 -13.56 14.93 1.39
N GLU A 256 -12.49 14.79 2.14
CA GLU A 256 -11.60 15.86 2.55
C GLU A 256 -10.26 15.74 1.85
N ALA A 257 -9.77 16.84 1.30
CA ALA A 257 -8.47 16.94 0.67
C ALA A 257 -7.75 18.19 1.15
N GLU A 258 -6.52 18.01 1.64
CA GLU A 258 -5.69 19.11 2.10
C GLU A 258 -4.29 19.08 1.45
N THR A 259 -3.78 20.26 1.12
CA THR A 259 -2.39 20.43 0.69
C THR A 259 -1.83 21.77 1.16
N THR A 260 -0.52 21.79 1.44
CA THR A 260 0.15 23.07 1.72
C THR A 260 0.60 23.73 0.42
N ASN A 261 1.27 22.99 -0.46
CA ASN A 261 1.81 23.49 -1.72
C ASN A 261 1.36 22.63 -2.88
N GLY A 262 0.22 23.00 -3.50
CA GLY A 262 -0.34 22.27 -4.63
C GLY A 262 -1.81 22.60 -4.85
N GLY A 263 -2.34 22.13 -5.98
CA GLY A 263 -3.76 22.22 -6.31
C GLY A 263 -4.53 21.01 -5.82
N ILE A 264 -5.83 21.20 -5.59
CA ILE A 264 -6.78 20.12 -5.30
C ILE A 264 -7.83 20.11 -6.38
N THR A 265 -8.07 18.93 -6.95
CA THR A 265 -9.09 18.73 -7.98
C THR A 265 -10.04 17.62 -7.56
N PHE A 266 -11.30 17.93 -7.43
CA PHE A 266 -12.37 16.93 -7.38
C PHE A 266 -12.94 16.80 -8.79
N THR A 267 -12.96 15.58 -9.32
CA THR A 267 -13.43 15.35 -10.69
C THR A 267 -14.27 14.10 -10.80
N ARG A 268 -15.04 14.02 -11.89
CA ARG A 268 -15.77 12.81 -12.22
C ARG A 268 -14.78 11.70 -12.63
N GLY A 269 -15.00 10.48 -12.10
CA GLY A 269 -14.29 9.26 -12.47
C GLY A 269 -14.84 8.59 -13.71
#